data_4e9358a251fe256bde0c47463844cd69
#
_entry.id   4e9358a251fe256bde0c47463844cd69
#
_cell.length_a   1.000
_cell.length_b   1.000
_cell.length_c   1.000
_cell.angle_alpha   90.00
_cell.angle_beta   90.00
_cell.angle_gamma   90.00
#
_symmetry.space_group_name_H-M   'P 1'
#
loop_
_entity.id
_entity.type
_entity.pdbx_description
1 polymer ?
#
loop_
_entity_poly.entity_id
_entity_poly.type
_entity_poly.pdbx_seq_one_letter_code
_entity_poly.pdbx_strand_id
1 'polypeptide(L)'
;MSGGADDKPGRTMEVARIEKERGSGTIVQPRELVEVRYARGVSLSLSARKVLALMMHQAAGDAWRDQEHRIAKRMLRGSHNSNDRLTDTIDELMGIFFAMPDQVEGDRGRRTFQMVEETFEGGEQGWLIYRFTRRARDLLKDSATYALLHRETVLAFDSKYALELYQLGALLYRRDIPIWRGDVATLRAKLGVPEGSYGSFADLRRFVLDAATAEINQLVPQFSVAWDVAKRSGRKVTEIAITFRRKAPIAAVAAEEENERHRAGRRARRDGTVETLVDPAAIIAATVANLSISDELRWPADDQVSEYRTPDLYAIGLAHGGGHAIQRLADQYARVRSDRRRNLRGDALRADWTTWVKGCAGKWAKP
;
A
#
# COMPACT_ATOMS: atom_id res chain seq x y z
N MET A 1 -31.55 -31.63 -18.01
CA MET A 1 -31.81 -30.20 -17.77
C MET A 1 -31.54 -29.91 -16.28
N SER A 2 -30.29 -29.61 -15.97
CA SER A 2 -29.86 -29.23 -14.61
C SER A 2 -29.17 -27.85 -14.70
N GLY A 3 -29.96 -26.83 -14.94
CA GLY A 3 -29.49 -25.50 -15.23
C GLY A 3 -30.14 -24.45 -14.33
N GLY A 4 -29.89 -24.47 -13.00
CA GLY A 4 -30.56 -23.48 -12.15
C GLY A 4 -29.79 -22.99 -10.94
N ALA A 5 -28.83 -23.74 -10.43
CA ALA A 5 -28.07 -23.35 -9.23
C ALA A 5 -26.66 -22.81 -9.52
N ASP A 6 -26.14 -23.03 -10.72
CA ASP A 6 -24.75 -22.74 -11.09
C ASP A 6 -24.54 -21.38 -11.75
N ASP A 7 -25.60 -20.66 -12.08
CA ASP A 7 -25.55 -19.40 -12.84
C ASP A 7 -25.62 -18.13 -12.00
N LYS A 8 -25.40 -18.23 -10.68
CA LYS A 8 -25.32 -17.06 -9.78
C LYS A 8 -23.89 -16.81 -9.30
N PRO A 9 -23.45 -15.55 -9.24
CA PRO A 9 -22.18 -15.22 -8.62
C PRO A 9 -22.19 -15.63 -7.15
N GLY A 10 -21.09 -16.21 -6.68
CA GLY A 10 -20.87 -16.40 -5.25
C GLY A 10 -20.54 -15.08 -4.56
N ARG A 11 -20.49 -15.12 -3.23
CA ARG A 11 -20.28 -13.95 -2.37
C ARG A 11 -19.07 -13.09 -2.78
N THR A 12 -17.94 -13.72 -3.12
CA THR A 12 -16.72 -13.01 -3.52
C THR A 12 -16.94 -12.16 -4.77
N MET A 13 -17.61 -12.72 -5.76
CA MET A 13 -17.89 -12.02 -7.02
C MET A 13 -18.96 -10.94 -6.87
N GLU A 14 -19.93 -11.14 -5.99
CA GLU A 14 -20.90 -10.10 -5.67
C GLU A 14 -20.24 -8.88 -5.04
N VAL A 15 -19.34 -9.08 -4.06
CA VAL A 15 -18.55 -7.98 -3.48
C VAL A 15 -17.67 -7.32 -4.52
N ALA A 16 -17.00 -8.10 -5.37
CA ALA A 16 -16.17 -7.56 -6.44
C ALA A 16 -16.98 -6.70 -7.44
N ARG A 17 -18.20 -7.09 -7.78
CA ARG A 17 -19.11 -6.31 -8.60
C ARG A 17 -19.50 -5.00 -7.95
N ILE A 18 -19.91 -5.04 -6.68
CA ILE A 18 -20.29 -3.83 -5.90
C ILE A 18 -19.11 -2.86 -5.82
N GLU A 19 -17.92 -3.33 -5.52
CA GLU A 19 -16.72 -2.48 -5.42
C GLU A 19 -16.34 -1.87 -6.78
N LYS A 20 -16.52 -2.61 -7.87
CA LYS A 20 -16.31 -2.10 -9.23
C LYS A 20 -17.32 -1.00 -9.59
N GLU A 21 -18.61 -1.23 -9.30
CA GLU A 21 -19.69 -0.25 -9.53
C GLU A 21 -19.49 1.03 -8.74
N ARG A 22 -18.94 0.95 -7.52
CA ARG A 22 -18.56 2.11 -6.70
C ARG A 22 -17.34 2.88 -7.21
N GLY A 23 -16.60 2.31 -8.16
CA GLY A 23 -15.33 2.90 -8.62
C GLY A 23 -14.25 2.97 -7.54
N SER A 24 -14.33 2.13 -6.51
CA SER A 24 -13.45 2.18 -5.33
C SER A 24 -11.99 1.83 -5.61
N GLY A 25 -11.69 1.25 -6.78
CA GLY A 25 -10.38 0.72 -7.10
C GLY A 25 -10.00 -0.50 -6.24
N THR A 26 -10.97 -1.13 -5.57
CA THR A 26 -10.74 -2.30 -4.72
C THR A 26 -10.64 -3.57 -5.55
N ILE A 27 -9.60 -4.36 -5.30
CA ILE A 27 -9.42 -5.71 -5.84
C ILE A 27 -9.87 -6.70 -4.77
N VAL A 28 -10.81 -7.57 -5.10
CA VAL A 28 -11.27 -8.62 -4.19
C VAL A 28 -10.51 -9.90 -4.53
N GLN A 29 -9.69 -10.37 -3.60
CA GLN A 29 -8.85 -11.55 -3.78
C GLN A 29 -9.28 -12.66 -2.82
N PRO A 30 -9.73 -13.83 -3.31
CA PRO A 30 -10.06 -14.98 -2.50
C PRO A 30 -8.89 -15.41 -1.58
N ARG A 31 -9.23 -15.91 -0.40
CA ARG A 31 -8.24 -16.41 0.56
C ARG A 31 -7.33 -17.46 -0.07
N GLU A 32 -7.90 -18.37 -0.84
CA GLU A 32 -7.20 -19.48 -1.49
C GLU A 32 -6.06 -18.96 -2.38
N LEU A 33 -6.26 -17.80 -3.07
CA LEU A 33 -5.22 -17.16 -3.89
C LEU A 33 -4.19 -16.38 -3.05
N VAL A 34 -4.54 -15.95 -1.84
CA VAL A 34 -3.57 -15.38 -0.88
C VAL A 34 -2.70 -16.47 -0.26
N GLU A 35 -3.26 -17.68 -0.05
CA GLU A 35 -2.58 -18.81 0.60
C GLU A 35 -1.93 -19.77 -0.39
N VAL A 36 -2.13 -19.60 -1.69
CA VAL A 36 -1.54 -20.43 -2.75
C VAL A 36 -0.01 -20.41 -2.70
N ARG A 37 0.59 -21.51 -3.12
CA ARG A 37 2.04 -21.63 -3.27
C ARG A 37 2.39 -21.72 -4.75
N TYR A 38 3.63 -21.37 -5.08
CA TYR A 38 4.14 -21.58 -6.41
C TYR A 38 4.63 -23.05 -6.56
N ALA A 39 4.19 -23.71 -7.62
CA ALA A 39 4.73 -25.02 -7.96
C ALA A 39 6.17 -24.86 -8.45
N ARG A 40 7.02 -25.86 -8.20
CA ARG A 40 8.41 -25.90 -8.68
C ARG A 40 9.34 -24.81 -8.13
N GLY A 41 9.00 -24.14 -7.04
CA GLY A 41 9.87 -23.13 -6.40
C GLY A 41 10.07 -21.84 -7.19
N VAL A 42 9.39 -21.65 -8.31
CA VAL A 42 9.46 -20.44 -9.14
C VAL A 42 8.28 -19.54 -8.78
N SER A 43 8.55 -18.31 -8.40
CA SER A 43 7.51 -17.32 -8.05
C SER A 43 7.38 -16.24 -9.12
N LEU A 44 6.19 -15.67 -9.26
CA LEU A 44 5.96 -14.52 -10.14
C LEU A 44 6.83 -13.33 -9.76
N SER A 45 7.29 -12.61 -10.77
CA SER A 45 7.87 -11.27 -10.61
C SER A 45 6.83 -10.29 -10.05
N LEU A 46 7.29 -9.14 -9.58
CA LEU A 46 6.39 -8.07 -9.13
C LEU A 46 5.46 -7.60 -10.26
N SER A 47 6.00 -7.47 -11.47
CA SER A 47 5.23 -7.05 -12.66
C SER A 47 4.11 -8.03 -12.96
N ALA A 48 4.40 -9.32 -13.00
CA ALA A 48 3.40 -10.36 -13.29
C ALA A 48 2.31 -10.44 -12.20
N ARG A 49 2.66 -10.24 -10.93
CA ARG A 49 1.68 -10.15 -9.84
C ARG A 49 0.76 -8.94 -9.98
N LYS A 50 1.31 -7.76 -10.32
CA LYS A 50 0.52 -6.56 -10.59
C LYS A 50 -0.42 -6.76 -11.79
N VAL A 51 0.07 -7.35 -12.87
CA VAL A 51 -0.74 -7.67 -14.05
C VAL A 51 -1.88 -8.61 -13.68
N LEU A 52 -1.63 -9.70 -12.98
CA LEU A 52 -2.67 -10.63 -12.53
C LEU A 52 -3.72 -9.94 -11.65
N ALA A 53 -3.29 -9.11 -10.70
CA ALA A 53 -4.20 -8.35 -9.84
C ALA A 53 -5.09 -7.39 -10.65
N LEU A 54 -4.54 -6.70 -11.66
CA LEU A 54 -5.30 -5.82 -12.54
C LEU A 54 -6.26 -6.60 -13.46
N MET A 55 -5.87 -7.78 -13.93
CA MET A 55 -6.75 -8.67 -14.69
C MET A 55 -7.95 -9.11 -13.82
N MET A 56 -7.74 -9.52 -12.59
CA MET A 56 -8.82 -9.86 -11.65
C MET A 56 -9.71 -8.63 -11.37
N HIS A 57 -9.13 -7.45 -11.16
CA HIS A 57 -9.90 -6.23 -10.96
C HIS A 57 -10.75 -5.85 -12.17
N GLN A 58 -10.22 -5.97 -13.38
CA GLN A 58 -10.95 -5.68 -14.61
C GLN A 58 -12.14 -6.64 -14.83
N ALA A 59 -11.92 -7.92 -14.58
CA ALA A 59 -12.94 -8.97 -14.69
C ALA A 59 -13.94 -9.00 -13.52
N ALA A 60 -13.73 -8.18 -12.48
CA ALA A 60 -14.48 -8.20 -11.23
C ALA A 60 -16.00 -8.28 -11.44
N GLY A 61 -16.63 -9.20 -10.73
CA GLY A 61 -18.05 -9.54 -10.87
C GLY A 61 -18.33 -10.65 -11.90
N ASP A 62 -17.54 -10.76 -12.95
CA ASP A 62 -17.68 -11.74 -14.03
C ASP A 62 -16.50 -12.71 -14.16
N ALA A 63 -15.46 -12.57 -13.33
CA ALA A 63 -14.24 -13.38 -13.40
C ALA A 63 -14.48 -14.90 -13.23
N TRP A 64 -15.62 -15.30 -12.71
CA TRP A 64 -16.05 -16.69 -12.54
C TRP A 64 -16.73 -17.30 -13.78
N ARG A 65 -17.13 -16.44 -14.75
CA ARG A 65 -17.83 -16.89 -15.96
C ARG A 65 -16.85 -17.45 -16.96
N ASP A 66 -17.31 -18.38 -17.77
CA ASP A 66 -16.57 -18.91 -18.90
C ASP A 66 -16.69 -17.96 -20.10
N GLN A 67 -15.89 -16.90 -20.05
CA GLN A 67 -15.89 -15.85 -21.07
C GLN A 67 -14.54 -15.19 -21.17
N GLU A 68 -14.31 -14.49 -22.27
CA GLU A 68 -13.17 -13.61 -22.46
C GLU A 68 -13.36 -12.29 -21.70
N HIS A 69 -12.30 -11.82 -21.13
CA HIS A 69 -12.19 -10.50 -20.53
C HIS A 69 -11.23 -9.65 -21.33
N ARG A 70 -11.43 -8.32 -21.27
CA ARG A 70 -10.64 -7.38 -22.05
C ARG A 70 -10.10 -6.26 -21.18
N ILE A 71 -8.79 -5.96 -21.29
CA ILE A 71 -8.13 -4.88 -20.58
C ILE A 71 -7.21 -4.09 -21.52
N ALA A 72 -7.19 -2.77 -21.40
CA ALA A 72 -6.29 -1.94 -22.19
C ALA A 72 -4.83 -2.16 -21.74
N LYS A 73 -3.92 -2.46 -22.65
CA LYS A 73 -2.49 -2.67 -22.37
C LYS A 73 -1.87 -1.50 -21.60
N ARG A 74 -2.31 -0.26 -21.89
CA ARG A 74 -1.87 0.93 -21.14
C ARG A 74 -2.13 0.87 -19.63
N MET A 75 -3.14 0.12 -19.19
CA MET A 75 -3.46 -0.06 -17.77
C MET A 75 -2.51 -1.06 -17.09
N LEU A 76 -1.88 -1.93 -17.87
CA LEU A 76 -0.98 -2.98 -17.40
C LEU A 76 0.49 -2.56 -17.40
N ARG A 77 0.87 -1.58 -18.20
CA ARG A 77 2.29 -1.18 -18.43
C ARG A 77 2.99 -0.57 -17.22
N GLY A 78 2.27 -0.22 -16.17
CA GLY A 78 2.87 0.49 -15.03
C GLY A 78 3.46 1.85 -15.45
N SER A 79 4.78 2.02 -15.31
CA SER A 79 5.49 3.26 -15.64
C SER A 79 6.20 3.25 -17.01
N HIS A 80 6.03 2.19 -17.83
CA HIS A 80 6.72 2.03 -19.11
C HIS A 80 5.79 2.28 -20.30
N ASN A 81 6.34 2.80 -21.39
CA ASN A 81 5.60 3.05 -22.64
C ASN A 81 5.68 1.89 -23.64
N SER A 82 6.66 0.97 -23.49
CA SER A 82 6.84 -0.18 -24.38
C SER A 82 5.92 -1.35 -24.02
N ASN A 83 5.47 -2.08 -25.04
CA ASN A 83 4.73 -3.34 -24.89
C ASN A 83 5.65 -4.54 -24.64
N ASP A 84 6.94 -4.48 -25.02
CA ASP A 84 7.83 -5.64 -24.99
C ASP A 84 7.92 -6.26 -23.59
N ARG A 85 8.12 -5.43 -22.56
CA ARG A 85 8.12 -5.88 -21.17
C ARG A 85 6.78 -6.43 -20.70
N LEU A 86 5.67 -5.98 -21.31
CA LEU A 86 4.34 -6.50 -20.98
C LEU A 86 4.16 -7.89 -21.55
N THR A 87 4.60 -8.13 -22.78
CA THR A 87 4.58 -9.47 -23.41
C THR A 87 5.39 -10.46 -22.58
N ASP A 88 6.65 -10.13 -22.21
CA ASP A 88 7.47 -10.96 -21.32
C ASP A 88 6.76 -11.27 -19.98
N THR A 89 6.05 -10.28 -19.44
CA THR A 89 5.31 -10.42 -18.17
C THR A 89 4.08 -11.34 -18.33
N ILE A 90 3.40 -11.27 -19.47
CA ILE A 90 2.27 -12.15 -19.80
C ILE A 90 2.77 -13.58 -20.00
N ASP A 91 3.88 -13.78 -20.73
CA ASP A 91 4.50 -15.09 -20.94
C ASP A 91 4.94 -15.72 -19.61
N GLU A 92 5.51 -14.92 -18.69
CA GLU A 92 5.81 -15.36 -17.33
C GLU A 92 4.54 -15.83 -16.62
N LEU A 93 3.46 -15.04 -16.68
CA LEU A 93 2.18 -15.38 -16.04
C LEU A 93 1.57 -16.65 -16.62
N MET A 94 1.65 -16.85 -17.92
CA MET A 94 1.18 -18.04 -18.62
C MET A 94 2.02 -19.27 -18.30
N GLY A 95 3.31 -19.11 -18.00
CA GLY A 95 4.22 -20.19 -17.67
C GLY A 95 4.17 -20.65 -16.20
N ILE A 96 3.50 -19.89 -15.30
CA ILE A 96 3.53 -20.20 -13.86
C ILE A 96 2.42 -21.17 -13.44
N PHE A 97 2.78 -22.10 -12.56
CA PHE A 97 1.83 -23.02 -11.94
C PHE A 97 1.69 -22.72 -10.45
N PHE A 98 0.45 -22.58 -10.02
CA PHE A 98 0.05 -22.48 -8.63
C PHE A 98 -0.26 -23.85 -8.05
N ALA A 99 -0.02 -24.05 -6.78
CA ALA A 99 -0.27 -25.29 -6.08
C ALA A 99 -1.00 -25.02 -4.74
N MET A 100 -2.01 -25.80 -4.46
CA MET A 100 -2.76 -25.74 -3.20
C MET A 100 -3.12 -27.14 -2.73
N PRO A 101 -3.30 -27.37 -1.41
CA PRO A 101 -3.89 -28.60 -0.91
C PRO A 101 -5.29 -28.77 -1.49
N ASP A 102 -5.64 -30.00 -1.86
CA ASP A 102 -6.98 -30.32 -2.37
C ASP A 102 -7.35 -31.75 -1.97
N GLN A 103 -8.63 -32.09 -2.06
CA GLN A 103 -9.16 -33.41 -1.79
C GLN A 103 -10.10 -33.82 -2.93
N VAL A 104 -9.86 -35.00 -3.49
CA VAL A 104 -10.70 -35.59 -4.55
C VAL A 104 -11.13 -36.98 -4.08
N GLU A 105 -12.43 -37.22 -4.04
CA GLU A 105 -13.03 -38.51 -3.65
C GLU A 105 -12.50 -39.05 -2.31
N GLY A 106 -12.20 -38.15 -1.35
CA GLY A 106 -11.64 -38.50 -0.05
C GLY A 106 -10.12 -38.58 0.01
N ASP A 107 -9.45 -38.65 -1.12
CA ASP A 107 -7.98 -38.66 -1.18
C ASP A 107 -7.39 -37.24 -1.09
N ARG A 108 -6.47 -37.05 -0.14
CA ARG A 108 -5.80 -35.77 0.12
C ARG A 108 -4.56 -35.65 -0.75
N GLY A 109 -4.49 -34.59 -1.51
CA GLY A 109 -3.40 -34.35 -2.43
C GLY A 109 -3.07 -32.87 -2.63
N ARG A 110 -2.33 -32.61 -3.70
CA ARG A 110 -1.95 -31.29 -4.14
C ARG A 110 -2.51 -31.05 -5.54
N ARG A 111 -3.33 -30.04 -5.69
CA ARG A 111 -3.78 -29.58 -7.02
C ARG A 111 -2.82 -28.54 -7.57
N THR A 112 -2.42 -28.71 -8.82
CA THR A 112 -1.60 -27.74 -9.55
C THR A 112 -2.41 -27.18 -10.72
N PHE A 113 -2.39 -25.87 -10.92
CA PHE A 113 -3.18 -25.21 -11.96
C PHE A 113 -2.53 -23.87 -12.38
N GLN A 114 -2.94 -23.33 -13.51
CA GLN A 114 -2.62 -21.98 -13.98
C GLN A 114 -3.82 -21.06 -13.75
N MET A 115 -3.58 -19.75 -13.62
CA MET A 115 -4.68 -18.77 -13.48
C MET A 115 -5.30 -18.43 -14.82
N VAL A 116 -4.50 -18.27 -15.85
CA VAL A 116 -4.92 -17.85 -17.20
C VAL A 116 -4.70 -19.01 -18.16
N GLU A 117 -5.68 -19.32 -18.99
CA GLU A 117 -5.59 -20.41 -19.97
C GLU A 117 -5.24 -19.90 -21.36
N GLU A 118 -5.64 -18.65 -21.67
CA GLU A 118 -5.51 -18.07 -23.00
C GLU A 118 -5.33 -16.57 -22.91
N THR A 119 -4.45 -16.03 -23.77
CA THR A 119 -4.27 -14.60 -23.97
C THR A 119 -4.19 -14.28 -25.45
N PHE A 120 -4.77 -13.15 -25.86
CA PHE A 120 -4.59 -12.57 -27.18
C PHE A 120 -4.17 -11.10 -27.06
N GLU A 121 -2.99 -10.81 -27.60
CA GLU A 121 -2.44 -9.46 -27.63
C GLU A 121 -2.70 -8.80 -28.96
N GLY A 122 -3.77 -7.99 -29.06
CA GLY A 122 -4.03 -7.19 -30.25
C GLY A 122 -2.94 -6.14 -30.49
N GLY A 123 -2.33 -6.13 -31.70
CA GLY A 123 -1.24 -5.22 -32.04
C GLY A 123 -1.70 -3.76 -32.14
N GLU A 124 -2.63 -3.46 -33.03
CA GLU A 124 -3.05 -2.08 -33.33
C GLU A 124 -4.01 -1.49 -32.31
N GLN A 125 -4.86 -2.30 -31.66
CA GLN A 125 -5.93 -1.82 -30.78
C GLN A 125 -5.50 -1.60 -29.33
N GLY A 126 -4.28 -1.98 -28.95
CA GLY A 126 -3.75 -1.76 -27.60
C GLY A 126 -4.51 -2.53 -26.49
N TRP A 127 -5.12 -3.66 -26.81
CA TRP A 127 -5.87 -4.49 -25.87
C TRP A 127 -5.19 -5.84 -25.62
N LEU A 128 -5.35 -6.35 -24.39
CA LEU A 128 -5.14 -7.73 -24.00
C LEU A 128 -6.51 -8.37 -23.79
N ILE A 129 -6.80 -9.45 -24.49
CA ILE A 129 -7.94 -10.33 -24.23
C ILE A 129 -7.41 -11.54 -23.48
N TYR A 130 -8.11 -12.03 -22.48
CA TYR A 130 -7.68 -13.16 -21.65
C TYR A 130 -8.86 -13.94 -21.11
N ARG A 131 -8.63 -15.21 -20.77
CA ARG A 131 -9.60 -16.11 -20.15
C ARG A 131 -8.98 -16.78 -18.94
N PHE A 132 -9.70 -16.83 -17.83
CA PHE A 132 -9.28 -17.58 -16.66
C PHE A 132 -9.54 -19.07 -16.85
N THR A 133 -8.63 -19.91 -16.34
CA THR A 133 -8.83 -21.37 -16.31
C THR A 133 -10.08 -21.73 -15.50
N ARG A 134 -10.68 -22.88 -15.77
CA ARG A 134 -11.82 -23.38 -14.99
C ARG A 134 -11.54 -23.33 -13.49
N ARG A 135 -10.37 -23.82 -13.05
CA ARG A 135 -10.02 -23.84 -11.62
C ARG A 135 -9.89 -22.44 -11.03
N ALA A 136 -9.31 -21.50 -11.76
CA ALA A 136 -9.25 -20.11 -11.34
C ALA A 136 -10.65 -19.52 -11.19
N ARG A 137 -11.55 -19.77 -12.15
CA ARG A 137 -12.95 -19.32 -12.09
C ARG A 137 -13.69 -19.87 -10.86
N ASP A 138 -13.51 -21.15 -10.54
CA ASP A 138 -14.10 -21.78 -9.36
C ASP A 138 -13.63 -21.09 -8.06
N LEU A 139 -12.33 -20.77 -7.94
CA LEU A 139 -11.77 -20.08 -6.79
C LEU A 139 -12.23 -18.62 -6.71
N LEU A 140 -12.36 -17.94 -7.84
CA LEU A 140 -12.81 -16.55 -7.91
C LEU A 140 -14.28 -16.41 -7.60
N LYS A 141 -15.12 -17.40 -7.99
CA LYS A 141 -16.57 -17.39 -7.84
C LYS A 141 -17.00 -17.19 -6.41
N ASP A 142 -16.50 -18.03 -5.52
CA ASP A 142 -16.91 -18.04 -4.13
C ASP A 142 -15.77 -18.46 -3.19
N SER A 143 -15.56 -17.66 -2.15
CA SER A 143 -14.62 -17.94 -1.08
C SER A 143 -15.24 -17.52 0.25
N ALA A 144 -15.08 -18.33 1.28
CA ALA A 144 -15.58 -18.02 2.61
C ALA A 144 -14.96 -16.73 3.19
N THR A 145 -13.72 -16.41 2.77
CA THR A 145 -13.00 -15.20 3.17
C THR A 145 -12.18 -14.65 2.02
N TYR A 146 -12.03 -13.34 1.96
CA TYR A 146 -11.29 -12.65 0.92
C TYR A 146 -10.51 -11.45 1.48
N ALA A 147 -9.45 -11.07 0.80
CA ALA A 147 -8.71 -9.84 1.02
C ALA A 147 -9.27 -8.72 0.15
N LEU A 148 -9.34 -7.51 0.69
CA LEU A 148 -9.65 -6.30 -0.05
C LEU A 148 -8.35 -5.52 -0.25
N LEU A 149 -7.90 -5.43 -1.50
CA LEU A 149 -6.66 -4.77 -1.86
C LEU A 149 -6.96 -3.47 -2.59
N HIS A 150 -6.24 -2.40 -2.29
CA HIS A 150 -6.35 -1.15 -3.03
C HIS A 150 -5.45 -1.18 -4.25
N ARG A 151 -6.03 -0.93 -5.42
CA ARG A 151 -5.33 -0.94 -6.72
C ARG A 151 -4.11 -0.01 -6.71
N GLU A 152 -4.25 1.21 -6.21
CA GLU A 152 -3.15 2.18 -6.21
C GLU A 152 -2.02 1.73 -5.28
N THR A 153 -2.33 1.16 -4.13
CA THR A 153 -1.36 0.56 -3.22
C THR A 153 -0.63 -0.63 -3.87
N VAL A 154 -1.38 -1.52 -4.55
CA VAL A 154 -0.77 -2.65 -5.31
C VAL A 154 0.21 -2.13 -6.35
N LEU A 155 -0.15 -1.08 -7.07
CA LEU A 155 0.69 -0.47 -8.10
C LEU A 155 1.90 0.29 -7.52
N ALA A 156 1.79 0.79 -6.30
CA ALA A 156 2.86 1.55 -5.64
C ALA A 156 4.02 0.68 -5.15
N PHE A 157 3.78 -0.59 -4.81
CA PHE A 157 4.85 -1.48 -4.32
C PHE A 157 6.00 -1.64 -5.33
N ASP A 158 7.23 -1.62 -4.81
CA ASP A 158 8.47 -1.93 -5.54
C ASP A 158 9.03 -3.31 -5.16
N SER A 159 8.54 -3.92 -4.06
CA SER A 159 8.93 -5.25 -3.62
C SER A 159 7.81 -6.28 -3.82
N LYS A 160 8.13 -7.41 -4.48
CA LYS A 160 7.22 -8.55 -4.58
C LYS A 160 6.90 -9.16 -3.20
N TYR A 161 7.83 -9.08 -2.27
CA TYR A 161 7.65 -9.59 -0.90
C TYR A 161 6.71 -8.71 -0.09
N ALA A 162 6.79 -7.39 -0.28
CA ALA A 162 5.86 -6.44 0.32
C ALA A 162 4.44 -6.66 -0.20
N LEU A 163 4.26 -6.88 -1.50
CA LEU A 163 2.96 -7.16 -2.09
C LEU A 163 2.35 -8.47 -1.53
N GLU A 164 3.13 -9.55 -1.40
CA GLU A 164 2.66 -10.81 -0.80
C GLU A 164 2.27 -10.63 0.67
N LEU A 165 3.10 -9.92 1.43
CA LEU A 165 2.83 -9.65 2.84
C LEU A 165 1.63 -8.71 3.02
N TYR A 166 1.42 -7.77 2.09
CA TYR A 166 0.23 -6.92 2.04
C TYR A 166 -1.05 -7.73 1.82
N GLN A 167 -1.06 -8.68 0.88
CA GLN A 167 -2.19 -9.55 0.63
C GLN A 167 -2.55 -10.38 1.87
N LEU A 168 -1.54 -10.93 2.55
CA LEU A 168 -1.73 -11.63 3.82
C LEU A 168 -2.28 -10.72 4.90
N GLY A 169 -1.75 -9.52 5.03
CA GLY A 169 -2.23 -8.51 5.99
C GLY A 169 -3.67 -8.11 5.71
N ALA A 170 -4.03 -7.86 4.47
CA ALA A 170 -5.38 -7.51 4.05
C ALA A 170 -6.41 -8.61 4.39
N LEU A 171 -5.97 -9.87 4.40
CA LEU A 171 -6.80 -11.01 4.84
C LEU A 171 -6.96 -11.09 6.37
N LEU A 172 -5.95 -10.64 7.14
CA LEU A 172 -5.87 -10.89 8.59
C LEU A 172 -6.18 -9.68 9.47
N TYR A 173 -5.90 -8.43 9.04
CA TYR A 173 -5.91 -7.25 9.93
C TYR A 173 -7.27 -6.91 10.56
N ARG A 174 -8.36 -7.48 10.03
CA ARG A 174 -9.73 -7.30 10.56
C ARG A 174 -10.15 -8.40 11.53
N ARG A 175 -9.31 -9.42 11.76
CA ARG A 175 -9.60 -10.53 12.66
C ARG A 175 -9.33 -10.12 14.11
N ASP A 176 -9.92 -10.84 15.05
CA ASP A 176 -9.69 -10.63 16.49
C ASP A 176 -8.23 -10.88 16.88
N ILE A 177 -7.60 -11.86 16.21
CA ILE A 177 -6.17 -12.16 16.36
C ILE A 177 -5.48 -11.95 15.00
N PRO A 178 -5.05 -10.71 14.69
CA PRO A 178 -4.47 -10.38 13.39
C PRO A 178 -2.97 -10.74 13.33
N ILE A 179 -2.65 -11.98 13.65
CA ILE A 179 -1.30 -12.51 13.73
C ILE A 179 -1.17 -13.73 12.81
N TRP A 180 -0.16 -13.70 11.94
CA TRP A 180 0.32 -14.89 11.26
C TRP A 180 1.50 -15.48 12.05
N ARG A 181 1.54 -16.81 12.24
CA ARG A 181 2.66 -17.54 12.83
C ARG A 181 3.04 -18.72 11.94
N GLY A 182 4.32 -18.97 11.83
CA GLY A 182 4.83 -20.11 11.09
C GLY A 182 6.34 -20.24 11.18
N ASP A 183 6.84 -21.38 10.73
CA ASP A 183 8.28 -21.59 10.62
C ASP A 183 8.89 -20.78 9.45
N VAL A 184 10.21 -20.63 9.48
CA VAL A 184 10.97 -19.85 8.47
C VAL A 184 10.79 -20.41 7.06
N ALA A 185 10.69 -21.74 6.91
CA ALA A 185 10.52 -22.37 5.58
C ALA A 185 9.13 -22.07 5.00
N THR A 186 8.10 -22.18 5.83
CA THR A 186 6.72 -21.81 5.46
C THR A 186 6.62 -20.32 5.08
N LEU A 187 7.29 -19.44 5.83
CA LEU A 187 7.33 -18.00 5.50
C LEU A 187 8.00 -17.75 4.14
N ARG A 188 9.15 -18.38 3.91
CA ARG A 188 9.87 -18.28 2.61
C ARG A 188 8.98 -18.71 1.44
N ALA A 189 8.32 -19.86 1.58
CA ALA A 189 7.42 -20.38 0.56
C ALA A 189 6.24 -19.44 0.31
N LYS A 190 5.67 -18.86 1.39
CA LYS A 190 4.54 -17.92 1.32
C LYS A 190 4.91 -16.62 0.62
N LEU A 191 6.08 -16.05 0.92
CA LEU A 191 6.56 -14.83 0.28
C LEU A 191 7.13 -15.07 -1.13
N GLY A 192 7.22 -16.32 -1.58
CA GLY A 192 7.79 -16.66 -2.86
C GLY A 192 9.29 -16.34 -2.93
N VAL A 193 10.02 -16.58 -1.84
CA VAL A 193 11.48 -16.44 -1.80
C VAL A 193 12.08 -17.63 -2.56
N PRO A 194 12.85 -17.41 -3.63
CA PRO A 194 13.44 -18.50 -4.42
C PRO A 194 14.34 -19.40 -3.56
N GLU A 195 14.38 -20.67 -3.92
CA GLU A 195 15.29 -21.60 -3.28
C GLU A 195 16.75 -21.16 -3.48
N GLY A 196 17.57 -21.26 -2.44
CA GLY A 196 18.96 -20.80 -2.47
C GLY A 196 19.17 -19.29 -2.26
N SER A 197 18.12 -18.46 -2.40
CA SER A 197 18.23 -17.00 -2.13
C SER A 197 18.18 -16.71 -0.63
N TYR A 198 18.94 -15.70 -0.18
CA TYR A 198 18.95 -15.26 1.23
C TYR A 198 19.20 -16.44 2.21
N GLY A 199 20.29 -17.20 2.01
CA GLY A 199 20.58 -18.45 2.71
C GLY A 199 20.57 -18.34 4.24
N SER A 200 21.02 -17.21 4.82
CA SER A 200 20.96 -16.96 6.25
C SER A 200 19.64 -16.31 6.67
N PHE A 201 19.25 -16.49 7.95
CA PHE A 201 18.12 -15.76 8.50
C PHE A 201 18.39 -14.23 8.57
N ALA A 202 19.65 -13.84 8.73
CA ALA A 202 20.04 -12.44 8.75
C ALA A 202 19.77 -11.75 7.40
N ASP A 203 20.06 -12.44 6.28
CA ASP A 203 19.77 -11.94 4.93
C ASP A 203 18.27 -11.92 4.66
N LEU A 204 17.54 -13.00 5.02
CA LEU A 204 16.07 -13.03 4.91
C LEU A 204 15.44 -11.89 5.69
N ARG A 205 15.91 -11.63 6.91
CA ARG A 205 15.46 -10.51 7.72
C ARG A 205 15.70 -9.19 6.99
N ARG A 206 16.94 -8.89 6.63
CA ARG A 206 17.36 -7.61 6.09
C ARG A 206 16.70 -7.30 4.74
N PHE A 207 16.77 -8.25 3.81
CA PHE A 207 16.37 -8.02 2.41
C PHE A 207 14.90 -8.35 2.11
N VAL A 208 14.24 -9.10 2.99
CA VAL A 208 12.85 -9.50 2.78
C VAL A 208 11.94 -8.92 3.85
N LEU A 209 12.14 -9.28 5.13
CA LEU A 209 11.18 -8.91 6.18
C LEU A 209 11.23 -7.44 6.55
N ASP A 210 12.42 -6.90 6.85
CA ASP A 210 12.57 -5.50 7.25
C ASP A 210 12.19 -4.57 6.09
N ALA A 211 12.62 -4.87 4.86
CA ALA A 211 12.30 -4.10 3.67
C ALA A 211 10.80 -4.13 3.35
N ALA A 212 10.17 -5.32 3.34
CA ALA A 212 8.73 -5.44 3.07
C ALA A 212 7.88 -4.76 4.16
N THR A 213 8.28 -4.88 5.43
CA THR A 213 7.60 -4.23 6.56
C THR A 213 7.67 -2.70 6.45
N ALA A 214 8.84 -2.15 6.11
CA ALA A 214 9.01 -0.71 5.93
C ALA A 214 8.11 -0.17 4.80
N GLU A 215 8.11 -0.84 3.65
CA GLU A 215 7.33 -0.45 2.48
C GLU A 215 5.82 -0.52 2.74
N ILE A 216 5.33 -1.58 3.41
CA ILE A 216 3.92 -1.68 3.82
C ILE A 216 3.56 -0.57 4.78
N ASN A 217 4.40 -0.31 5.78
CA ASN A 217 4.13 0.72 6.76
C ASN A 217 4.10 2.14 6.14
N GLN A 218 4.79 2.35 5.04
CA GLN A 218 4.75 3.59 4.27
C GLN A 218 3.49 3.68 3.39
N LEU A 219 3.17 2.63 2.62
CA LEU A 219 2.19 2.68 1.53
C LEU A 219 0.77 2.23 1.90
N VAL A 220 0.58 1.37 2.90
CA VAL A 220 -0.73 0.77 3.19
C VAL A 220 -1.51 1.64 4.17
N PRO A 221 -2.67 2.23 3.78
CA PRO A 221 -3.45 3.08 4.69
C PRO A 221 -4.14 2.31 5.81
N GLN A 222 -4.57 1.06 5.55
CA GLN A 222 -5.48 0.33 6.43
C GLN A 222 -4.81 -0.21 7.68
N PHE A 223 -3.55 -0.66 7.57
CA PHE A 223 -2.83 -1.33 8.67
C PHE A 223 -1.32 -1.14 8.59
N SER A 224 -0.68 -1.33 9.73
CA SER A 224 0.77 -1.47 9.85
C SER A 224 1.16 -2.91 10.11
N VAL A 225 2.41 -3.24 9.82
CA VAL A 225 3.00 -4.57 10.02
C VAL A 225 4.17 -4.47 10.98
N ALA A 226 4.26 -5.43 11.88
CA ALA A 226 5.45 -5.69 12.69
C ALA A 226 5.71 -7.19 12.73
N TRP A 227 6.96 -7.59 12.85
CA TRP A 227 7.31 -8.99 12.98
C TRP A 227 8.29 -9.22 14.15
N ASP A 228 8.21 -10.41 14.74
CA ASP A 228 9.06 -10.83 15.85
C ASP A 228 9.47 -12.30 15.69
N VAL A 229 10.56 -12.67 16.38
CA VAL A 229 10.97 -14.07 16.51
C VAL A 229 10.11 -14.75 17.58
N ALA A 230 9.21 -15.64 17.15
CA ALA A 230 8.32 -16.35 18.06
C ALA A 230 9.02 -17.52 18.78
N LYS A 231 9.99 -18.20 18.11
CA LYS A 231 10.71 -19.34 18.69
C LYS A 231 12.13 -19.47 18.16
N ARG A 232 13.03 -19.91 19.02
CA ARG A 232 14.42 -20.29 18.68
C ARG A 232 14.73 -21.71 19.16
N SER A 233 15.64 -22.35 18.46
CA SER A 233 16.32 -23.56 18.91
C SER A 233 17.83 -23.26 18.96
N GLY A 234 18.37 -23.03 20.15
CA GLY A 234 19.70 -22.46 20.32
C GLY A 234 19.83 -21.08 19.62
N ARG A 235 20.78 -20.96 18.72
CA ARG A 235 20.98 -19.71 17.93
C ARG A 235 20.07 -19.61 16.70
N LYS A 236 19.43 -20.72 16.29
CA LYS A 236 18.60 -20.78 15.06
C LYS A 236 17.19 -20.27 15.35
N VAL A 237 16.72 -19.32 14.52
CA VAL A 237 15.30 -18.91 14.51
C VAL A 237 14.48 -20.02 13.84
N THR A 238 13.45 -20.52 14.52
CA THR A 238 12.57 -21.58 14.02
C THR A 238 11.18 -21.09 13.66
N GLU A 239 10.64 -20.13 14.41
CA GLU A 239 9.31 -19.58 14.16
C GLU A 239 9.31 -18.06 14.21
N ILE A 240 8.44 -17.46 13.40
CA ILE A 240 8.23 -16.01 13.28
C ILE A 240 6.75 -15.72 13.50
N ALA A 241 6.47 -14.62 14.18
CA ALA A 241 5.15 -14.00 14.27
C ALA A 241 5.11 -12.69 13.51
N ILE A 242 4.08 -12.50 12.71
CA ILE A 242 3.84 -11.24 11.97
C ILE A 242 2.49 -10.71 12.43
N THR A 243 2.47 -9.50 12.97
CA THR A 243 1.29 -8.83 13.51
C THR A 243 0.83 -7.72 12.59
N PHE A 244 -0.47 -7.66 12.32
CA PHE A 244 -1.10 -6.64 11.50
C PHE A 244 -2.02 -5.79 12.37
N ARG A 245 -1.74 -4.49 12.51
CA ARG A 245 -2.53 -3.58 13.36
C ARG A 245 -3.18 -2.49 12.52
N ARG A 246 -4.42 -2.15 12.80
CA ARG A 246 -5.07 -1.00 12.14
C ARG A 246 -4.25 0.26 12.40
N LYS A 247 -4.05 1.05 11.35
CA LYS A 247 -3.39 2.35 11.46
C LYS A 247 -4.30 3.37 12.14
N ALA A 248 -3.69 4.29 12.87
CA ALA A 248 -4.37 5.51 13.32
C ALA A 248 -4.71 6.40 12.11
N PRO A 249 -5.78 7.22 12.20
CA PRO A 249 -6.23 8.05 11.08
C PRO A 249 -5.13 8.90 10.43
N ILE A 250 -4.28 9.56 11.21
CA ILE A 250 -3.16 10.39 10.72
C ILE A 250 -2.17 9.56 9.89
N ALA A 251 -1.81 8.37 10.35
CA ALA A 251 -0.90 7.50 9.63
C ALA A 251 -1.54 6.89 8.36
N ALA A 252 -2.87 6.73 8.36
CA ALA A 252 -3.60 6.30 7.17
C ALA A 252 -3.58 7.38 6.08
N VAL A 253 -3.84 8.64 6.44
CA VAL A 253 -3.79 9.79 5.51
C VAL A 253 -2.39 9.93 4.90
N ALA A 254 -1.33 9.86 5.70
CA ALA A 254 0.05 9.93 5.20
C ALA A 254 0.36 8.82 4.18
N ALA A 255 -0.18 7.61 4.37
CA ALA A 255 -0.02 6.52 3.41
C ALA A 255 -0.84 6.74 2.12
N GLU A 256 -2.01 7.37 2.21
CA GLU A 256 -2.82 7.77 1.04
C GLU A 256 -2.10 8.83 0.22
N GLU A 257 -1.52 9.84 0.85
CA GLU A 257 -0.71 10.87 0.18
C GLU A 257 0.51 10.26 -0.53
N GLU A 258 1.16 9.27 0.08
CA GLU A 258 2.28 8.58 -0.55
C GLU A 258 1.82 7.77 -1.78
N ASN A 259 0.68 7.09 -1.72
CA ASN A 259 0.10 6.42 -2.89
C ASN A 259 -0.21 7.40 -4.03
N GLU A 260 -0.74 8.59 -3.72
CA GLU A 260 -0.97 9.64 -4.72
C GLU A 260 0.34 10.13 -5.34
N ARG A 261 1.40 10.31 -4.55
CA ARG A 261 2.72 10.67 -5.05
C ARG A 261 3.26 9.62 -6.02
N HIS A 262 3.16 8.33 -5.67
CA HIS A 262 3.52 7.22 -6.55
C HIS A 262 2.67 7.22 -7.83
N ARG A 263 1.36 7.50 -7.74
CA ARG A 263 0.46 7.59 -8.89
C ARG A 263 0.85 8.73 -9.84
N ALA A 264 1.12 9.90 -9.30
CA ALA A 264 1.58 11.06 -10.06
C ALA A 264 2.91 10.78 -10.76
N GLY A 265 3.89 10.20 -10.07
CA GLY A 265 5.19 9.83 -10.64
C GLY A 265 5.08 8.76 -11.74
N ARG A 266 4.18 7.75 -11.59
CA ARG A 266 3.91 6.78 -12.67
C ARG A 266 3.30 7.45 -13.89
N ARG A 267 2.38 8.40 -13.68
CA ARG A 267 1.75 9.17 -14.76
C ARG A 267 2.77 10.03 -15.49
N ALA A 268 3.58 10.80 -14.76
CA ALA A 268 4.61 11.65 -15.31
C ALA A 268 5.63 10.88 -16.16
N ARG A 269 6.09 9.71 -15.67
CA ARG A 269 6.99 8.83 -16.44
C ARG A 269 6.35 8.29 -17.72
N ARG A 270 5.06 7.90 -17.65
CA ARG A 270 4.32 7.41 -18.83
C ARG A 270 4.08 8.49 -19.86
N ASP A 271 3.79 9.71 -19.42
CA ASP A 271 3.48 10.85 -20.28
C ASP A 271 4.77 11.55 -20.77
N GLY A 272 5.97 11.05 -20.38
CA GLY A 272 7.29 11.61 -20.75
C GLY A 272 7.59 12.95 -20.08
N THR A 273 6.76 13.37 -19.13
CA THR A 273 7.03 14.55 -18.31
C THR A 273 7.94 14.12 -17.17
N VAL A 274 9.19 14.60 -17.20
CA VAL A 274 10.13 14.34 -16.10
C VAL A 274 9.60 15.09 -14.87
N GLU A 275 9.30 14.36 -13.80
CA GLU A 275 9.07 14.97 -12.50
C GLU A 275 10.35 15.73 -12.13
N THR A 276 10.31 17.04 -12.16
CA THR A 276 11.37 17.85 -11.55
C THR A 276 11.27 17.55 -10.06
N LEU A 277 12.27 16.87 -9.50
CA LEU A 277 12.42 16.77 -8.06
C LEU A 277 12.57 18.20 -7.54
N VAL A 278 11.46 18.78 -7.13
CA VAL A 278 11.50 20.08 -6.45
C VAL A 278 12.14 19.76 -5.10
N ASP A 279 13.30 20.36 -4.85
CA ASP A 279 14.00 20.29 -3.59
C ASP A 279 12.98 20.50 -2.46
N PRO A 280 12.89 19.62 -1.46
CA PRO A 280 12.00 19.80 -0.30
C PRO A 280 12.13 21.20 0.32
N ALA A 281 13.33 21.79 0.30
CA ALA A 281 13.57 23.18 0.69
C ALA A 281 12.87 24.18 -0.24
N ALA A 282 12.75 23.88 -1.53
CA ALA A 282 12.04 24.73 -2.49
C ALA A 282 10.51 24.55 -2.39
N ILE A 283 10.00 23.35 -2.02
CA ILE A 283 8.58 23.14 -1.72
C ILE A 283 8.20 23.92 -0.47
N ILE A 284 9.02 23.85 0.58
CA ILE A 284 8.82 24.63 1.81
C ILE A 284 8.88 26.14 1.48
N ALA A 285 9.85 26.58 0.69
CA ALA A 285 9.97 27.99 0.28
C ALA A 285 8.79 28.43 -0.63
N ALA A 286 8.31 27.58 -1.55
CA ALA A 286 7.17 27.87 -2.41
C ALA A 286 5.85 27.81 -1.63
N THR A 287 5.71 26.92 -0.64
CA THR A 287 4.55 26.85 0.25
C THR A 287 4.53 28.07 1.16
N VAL A 288 5.67 28.51 1.66
CA VAL A 288 5.81 29.75 2.45
C VAL A 288 5.56 30.99 1.58
N ALA A 289 5.96 30.97 0.29
CA ALA A 289 5.71 32.08 -0.64
C ALA A 289 4.27 32.12 -1.18
N ASN A 290 3.59 30.96 -1.29
CA ASN A 290 2.18 30.83 -1.68
C ASN A 290 1.19 30.91 -0.53
N LEU A 291 1.65 30.93 0.72
CA LEU A 291 0.85 31.40 1.83
C LEU A 291 0.65 32.88 1.56
N SER A 292 -0.47 33.19 0.90
CA SER A 292 -0.90 34.56 0.61
C SER A 292 -0.62 35.38 1.83
N ILE A 293 0.15 36.48 1.64
CA ILE A 293 0.36 37.51 2.63
C ILE A 293 -1.04 38.05 2.98
N SER A 294 -1.74 37.36 3.89
CA SER A 294 -2.97 37.92 4.44
C SER A 294 -2.50 38.90 5.51
N ASP A 295 -2.67 40.16 5.23
CA ASP A 295 -2.55 41.25 6.19
C ASP A 295 -3.50 41.08 7.41
N GLU A 296 -4.25 39.98 7.41
CA GLU A 296 -5.27 39.63 8.41
C GLU A 296 -4.77 38.68 9.51
N LEU A 297 -3.54 38.12 9.43
CA LEU A 297 -3.05 37.21 10.49
C LEU A 297 -3.06 37.97 11.82
N ARG A 298 -3.81 37.44 12.78
CA ARG A 298 -3.96 37.98 14.15
C ARG A 298 -3.63 36.87 15.15
N TRP A 299 -3.14 37.30 16.33
CA TRP A 299 -3.02 36.37 17.44
C TRP A 299 -4.41 35.90 17.88
N PRO A 300 -4.63 34.60 18.12
CA PRO A 300 -5.96 34.09 18.53
C PRO A 300 -6.39 34.67 19.87
N ALA A 301 -7.67 35.03 19.96
CA ALA A 301 -8.23 35.71 21.15
C ALA A 301 -8.16 34.83 22.42
N ASP A 302 -8.22 33.53 22.24
CA ASP A 302 -8.16 32.49 23.28
C ASP A 302 -6.71 31.95 23.52
N ASP A 303 -5.73 32.60 22.92
CA ASP A 303 -4.29 32.19 22.96
C ASP A 303 -4.01 30.74 22.52
N GLN A 304 -4.95 30.10 21.80
CA GLN A 304 -4.84 28.72 21.33
C GLN A 304 -4.23 28.66 19.92
N VAL A 305 -2.99 28.19 19.84
CA VAL A 305 -2.28 27.97 18.57
C VAL A 305 -2.43 26.51 18.15
N SER A 306 -3.10 26.26 17.04
CA SER A 306 -3.34 24.91 16.51
C SER A 306 -3.20 24.86 15.01
N GLU A 307 -2.93 23.66 14.48
CA GLU A 307 -2.80 23.40 13.05
C GLU A 307 -4.02 23.84 12.23
N TYR A 308 -5.23 23.70 12.81
CA TYR A 308 -6.49 23.99 12.11
C TYR A 308 -6.92 25.45 12.17
N ARG A 309 -6.62 26.15 13.28
CA ARG A 309 -7.12 27.53 13.53
C ARG A 309 -6.10 28.60 13.19
N THR A 310 -4.83 28.31 13.36
CA THR A 310 -3.71 29.22 13.16
C THR A 310 -2.52 28.53 12.51
N PRO A 311 -2.70 27.98 11.29
CA PRO A 311 -1.70 27.12 10.65
C PRO A 311 -0.33 27.78 10.52
N ASP A 312 -0.27 29.08 10.24
CA ASP A 312 0.98 29.84 10.12
C ASP A 312 1.76 29.91 11.44
N LEU A 313 1.07 30.24 12.54
CA LEU A 313 1.72 30.31 13.86
C LEU A 313 2.11 28.93 14.37
N TYR A 314 1.30 27.91 14.07
CA TYR A 314 1.59 26.53 14.41
C TYR A 314 2.82 26.00 13.65
N ALA A 315 2.91 26.25 12.36
CA ALA A 315 4.05 25.88 11.52
C ALA A 315 5.37 26.50 12.01
N ILE A 316 5.34 27.78 12.38
CA ILE A 316 6.49 28.47 12.98
C ILE A 316 6.91 27.82 14.31
N GLY A 317 5.92 27.51 15.17
CA GLY A 317 6.14 26.81 16.43
C GLY A 317 6.78 25.44 16.25
N LEU A 318 6.33 24.68 15.24
CA LEU A 318 6.86 23.36 14.88
C LEU A 318 8.30 23.45 14.35
N ALA A 319 8.56 24.40 13.44
CA ALA A 319 9.86 24.53 12.77
C ALA A 319 10.97 25.03 13.69
N HIS A 320 10.65 25.84 14.69
CA HIS A 320 11.64 26.53 15.50
C HIS A 320 11.56 26.25 17.01
N GLY A 321 10.56 25.48 17.45
CA GLY A 321 10.29 25.24 18.87
C GLY A 321 11.18 24.22 19.58
N GLY A 322 12.14 23.59 18.87
CA GLY A 322 13.08 22.67 19.48
C GLY A 322 12.46 21.45 20.16
N GLY A 323 11.30 20.97 19.65
CA GLY A 323 10.56 19.83 20.21
C GLY A 323 9.64 20.15 21.38
N HIS A 324 9.51 21.41 21.77
CA HIS A 324 8.56 21.82 22.81
C HIS A 324 7.11 21.84 22.30
N ALA A 325 6.17 21.51 23.21
CA ALA A 325 4.75 21.58 22.89
C ALA A 325 4.36 23.03 22.49
N ILE A 326 3.81 23.19 21.28
CA ILE A 326 3.51 24.49 20.67
C ILE A 326 2.56 25.30 21.54
N GLN A 327 1.56 24.66 22.16
CA GLN A 327 0.64 25.35 23.06
C GLN A 327 1.34 25.93 24.30
N ARG A 328 2.34 25.24 24.84
CA ARG A 328 3.14 25.76 25.98
C ARG A 328 3.96 26.98 25.58
N LEU A 329 4.49 27.00 24.35
CA LEU A 329 5.17 28.18 23.79
C LEU A 329 4.18 29.33 23.60
N ALA A 330 2.98 29.05 23.11
CA ALA A 330 1.93 30.04 22.93
C ALA A 330 1.45 30.64 24.25
N ASP A 331 1.21 29.83 25.27
CA ASP A 331 0.80 30.28 26.61
C ASP A 331 1.85 31.21 27.22
N GLN A 332 3.14 30.89 27.09
CA GLN A 332 4.20 31.75 27.57
C GLN A 332 4.35 33.03 26.76
N TYR A 333 4.26 32.95 25.43
CA TYR A 333 4.25 34.12 24.56
C TYR A 333 3.10 35.06 24.95
N ALA A 334 1.93 34.51 25.16
CA ALA A 334 0.77 35.25 25.57
C ALA A 334 0.96 36.00 26.91
N ARG A 335 1.62 35.37 27.89
CA ARG A 335 1.96 35.99 29.19
C ARG A 335 2.98 37.11 29.06
N VAL A 336 4.06 36.88 28.29
CA VAL A 336 5.18 37.83 28.22
C VAL A 336 4.91 39.00 27.26
N ARG A 337 4.15 38.75 26.18
CA ARG A 337 3.85 39.75 25.16
C ARG A 337 2.44 40.34 25.28
N SER A 338 1.75 40.10 26.37
CA SER A 338 0.36 40.53 26.70
C SER A 338 -0.34 41.42 25.66
N ASP A 339 -0.14 42.74 25.70
CA ASP A 339 -0.79 43.70 24.79
C ASP A 339 -0.14 43.80 23.42
N ARG A 340 1.19 43.58 23.35
CA ARG A 340 1.93 43.66 22.07
C ARG A 340 1.47 42.61 21.08
N ARG A 341 1.19 41.38 21.51
CA ARG A 341 0.71 40.29 20.61
C ARG A 341 -0.64 40.64 19.95
N ARG A 342 -1.50 41.37 20.65
CA ARG A 342 -2.81 41.75 20.13
C ARG A 342 -2.78 42.90 19.11
N ASN A 343 -1.69 43.66 19.13
CA ASN A 343 -1.49 44.80 18.22
C ASN A 343 -0.71 44.42 16.96
N LEU A 344 0.01 43.32 16.98
CA LEU A 344 0.75 42.83 15.81
C LEU A 344 -0.17 42.14 14.80
N ARG A 345 0.10 42.35 13.52
CA ARG A 345 -0.65 41.78 12.38
C ARG A 345 0.33 41.20 11.33
N GLY A 346 -0.15 40.25 10.51
CA GLY A 346 0.55 39.76 9.35
C GLY A 346 2.01 39.38 9.61
N ASP A 347 2.92 39.91 8.80
CA ASP A 347 4.35 39.60 8.87
C ASP A 347 5.03 40.09 10.15
N ALA A 348 4.56 41.19 10.74
CA ALA A 348 5.08 41.67 12.00
C ALA A 348 4.82 40.68 13.14
N LEU A 349 3.63 40.06 13.15
CA LEU A 349 3.29 39.00 14.10
C LEU A 349 4.12 37.72 13.85
N ARG A 350 4.29 37.31 12.60
CA ARG A 350 5.13 36.16 12.23
C ARG A 350 6.58 36.35 12.71
N ALA A 351 7.15 37.51 12.46
CA ALA A 351 8.52 37.82 12.86
C ALA A 351 8.72 37.83 14.38
N ASP A 352 7.80 38.45 15.14
CA ASP A 352 7.89 38.50 16.60
C ASP A 352 7.68 37.11 17.22
N TRP A 353 6.73 36.31 16.72
CA TRP A 353 6.51 34.92 17.14
C TRP A 353 7.71 34.04 16.84
N THR A 354 8.28 34.13 15.61
CA THR A 354 9.48 33.37 15.21
C THR A 354 10.66 33.68 16.13
N THR A 355 10.90 34.95 16.38
CA THR A 355 11.99 35.41 17.27
C THR A 355 11.81 34.89 18.69
N TRP A 356 10.59 34.92 19.19
CA TRP A 356 10.22 34.40 20.50
C TRP A 356 10.48 32.89 20.62
N VAL A 357 9.96 32.10 19.66
CA VAL A 357 10.08 30.64 19.66
C VAL A 357 11.54 30.22 19.60
N LYS A 358 12.37 30.84 18.73
CA LYS A 358 13.82 30.60 18.66
C LYS A 358 14.51 30.91 19.97
N GLY A 359 14.12 32.00 20.61
CA GLY A 359 14.68 32.40 21.91
C GLY A 359 14.33 31.45 23.05
N CYS A 360 13.15 30.84 23.02
CA CYS A 360 12.73 29.82 24.00
C CYS A 360 13.45 28.49 23.76
N ALA A 361 13.56 28.04 22.51
CA ALA A 361 14.29 26.80 22.19
C ALA A 361 15.75 26.81 22.67
N GLY A 362 16.44 27.95 22.54
CA GLY A 362 17.80 28.10 23.01
C GLY A 362 17.96 28.15 24.55
N LYS A 363 16.91 28.56 25.27
CA LYS A 363 16.96 28.67 26.74
C LYS A 363 16.54 27.37 27.44
N TRP A 364 15.70 26.56 26.83
CA TRP A 364 15.19 25.32 27.41
C TRP A 364 15.97 24.08 27.01
N ALA A 365 16.90 24.22 26.07
CA ALA A 365 17.77 23.14 25.62
C ALA A 365 18.98 22.90 26.56
N LYS A 366 19.08 23.59 27.71
CA LYS A 366 20.10 23.29 28.74
C LYS A 366 19.46 22.46 29.84
N PRO A 367 20.08 21.30 30.22
CA PRO A 367 19.63 20.40 31.28
C PRO A 367 19.50 21.08 32.64
#